data_1fb1ca4207e9ec2af69c8d83b250b04a
#
_entry.id   1fb1ca4207e9ec2af69c8d83b250b04a
#
_cell.length_a   1.000
_cell.length_b   1.000
_cell.length_c   1.000
_cell.angle_alpha   90.00
_cell.angle_beta   90.00
_cell.angle_gamma   90.00
#
_symmetry.space_group_name_H-M   'P 1'
#
loop_
_entity.id
_entity.type
_entity.pdbx_description
1 polymer ?
#
loop_
_entity_poly.entity_id
_entity_poly.type
_entity_poly.pdbx_seq_one_letter_code
_entity_poly.pdbx_strand_id
1 'polypeptide(L)'
;KVNSYYFYDVYRALTESNFNFTEQYNPRWVNSIYYDNNFYNSILQNLDGNELKKKIRLRWYGSDLNINNSFLEIKSKKGIVSQKRKINLKEKNSKLNQILLKKIQINILKKYPNFFVQNPLTKVRYNRTYFVSKNNNIRATIDKNISYQKINNYKVDVGSFYDSNLVLEFKYNTEYDNYVRDNLKDISLRLNKNSKFINSFF
;
A
#
# COMPACT_ATOMS: atom_id res chain seq x y z
N LYS A 1 4.75 -9.12 -9.25
CA LYS A 1 6.06 -8.44 -9.11
C LYS A 1 6.88 -8.67 -10.35
N VAL A 2 7.61 -7.65 -10.79
CA VAL A 2 8.51 -7.69 -11.94
C VAL A 2 9.79 -6.96 -11.52
N ASN A 3 10.95 -7.40 -11.99
CA ASN A 3 12.18 -6.68 -11.71
C ASN A 3 12.08 -5.23 -12.23
N SER A 4 12.51 -4.26 -11.44
CA SER A 4 12.41 -2.82 -11.76
C SER A 4 13.18 -2.41 -13.02
N TYR A 5 14.14 -3.22 -13.46
CA TYR A 5 14.84 -3.06 -14.73
C TYR A 5 13.86 -3.01 -15.91
N TYR A 6 12.77 -3.79 -15.86
CA TYR A 6 11.74 -3.85 -16.92
C TYR A 6 10.65 -2.78 -16.77
N PHE A 7 10.91 -1.67 -16.08
CA PHE A 7 9.90 -0.63 -15.86
C PHE A 7 9.33 -0.09 -17.18
N TYR A 8 10.18 0.25 -18.13
CA TYR A 8 9.75 0.81 -19.41
C TYR A 8 9.00 -0.21 -20.28
N ASP A 9 9.36 -1.48 -20.22
CA ASP A 9 8.66 -2.54 -20.94
C ASP A 9 7.26 -2.73 -20.37
N VAL A 10 7.12 -2.75 -19.04
CA VAL A 10 5.82 -2.84 -18.37
C VAL A 10 4.97 -1.59 -18.63
N TYR A 11 5.58 -0.41 -18.61
CA TYR A 11 4.90 0.85 -18.90
C TYR A 11 4.35 0.85 -20.33
N ARG A 12 5.18 0.52 -21.32
CA ARG A 12 4.81 0.43 -22.72
C ARG A 12 3.73 -0.63 -22.96
N ALA A 13 3.91 -1.83 -22.39
CA ALA A 13 2.92 -2.90 -22.48
C ALA A 13 1.53 -2.49 -21.96
N LEU A 14 1.48 -1.64 -20.91
CA LEU A 14 0.21 -1.09 -20.43
C LEU A 14 -0.39 -0.07 -21.41
N THR A 15 0.41 0.89 -21.87
CA THR A 15 -0.09 1.98 -22.73
C THR A 15 -0.47 1.50 -24.13
N GLU A 16 0.22 0.49 -24.66
CA GLU A 16 -0.05 -0.13 -25.95
C GLU A 16 -1.10 -1.27 -25.87
N SER A 17 -1.52 -1.66 -24.67
CA SER A 17 -2.50 -2.72 -24.48
C SER A 17 -3.90 -2.35 -25.01
N ASN A 18 -4.73 -3.35 -25.27
CA ASN A 18 -6.14 -3.19 -25.66
C ASN A 18 -6.97 -2.41 -24.62
N PHE A 19 -6.45 -2.22 -23.40
CA PHE A 19 -7.09 -1.37 -22.37
C PHE A 19 -7.00 0.12 -22.69
N ASN A 20 -6.05 0.54 -23.57
CA ASN A 20 -5.76 1.94 -23.87
C ASN A 20 -5.56 2.77 -22.60
N PHE A 21 -4.63 2.33 -21.73
CA PHE A 21 -4.34 3.02 -20.50
C PHE A 21 -3.67 4.37 -20.72
N THR A 22 -4.16 5.37 -20.01
CA THR A 22 -3.53 6.70 -19.92
C THR A 22 -3.15 7.00 -18.47
N GLU A 23 -2.12 7.80 -18.25
CA GLU A 23 -1.80 8.27 -16.92
C GLU A 23 -2.90 9.18 -16.38
N GLN A 24 -3.45 8.84 -15.21
CA GLN A 24 -4.53 9.60 -14.57
C GLN A 24 -4.00 10.80 -13.77
N TYR A 25 -2.81 10.66 -13.18
CA TYR A 25 -2.17 11.68 -12.34
C TYR A 25 -0.65 11.59 -12.49
N ASN A 26 0.05 12.69 -12.23
CA ASN A 26 1.50 12.68 -12.11
C ASN A 26 1.94 11.65 -11.05
N PRO A 27 3.05 10.94 -11.29
CA PRO A 27 3.60 10.00 -10.32
C PRO A 27 3.89 10.68 -8.98
N ARG A 28 3.59 10.00 -7.88
CA ARG A 28 3.79 10.57 -6.54
C ARG A 28 4.33 9.56 -5.54
N TRP A 29 5.09 10.07 -4.60
CA TRP A 29 5.54 9.28 -3.47
C TRP A 29 4.37 8.97 -2.53
N VAL A 30 4.29 7.71 -2.14
CA VAL A 30 3.32 7.18 -1.18
C VAL A 30 4.09 6.66 0.01
N ASN A 31 3.80 7.19 1.20
CA ASN A 31 4.37 6.74 2.45
C ASN A 31 3.29 6.06 3.28
N SER A 32 3.65 4.99 3.96
CA SER A 32 2.72 4.25 4.82
C SER A 32 3.46 3.70 6.03
N ILE A 33 2.92 3.91 7.23
CA ILE A 33 3.36 3.22 8.45
C ILE A 33 2.30 2.18 8.77
N TYR A 34 2.71 0.92 8.84
CA TYR A 34 1.84 -0.18 9.22
C TYR A 34 1.91 -0.44 10.72
N TYR A 35 0.76 -0.78 11.28
CA TYR A 35 0.56 -1.05 12.69
C TYR A 35 0.18 -2.50 12.91
N ASP A 36 0.67 -3.11 13.98
CA ASP A 36 0.23 -4.40 14.48
C ASP A 36 0.33 -4.45 16.00
N ASN A 37 -0.26 -5.45 16.62
CA ASN A 37 -0.10 -5.68 18.05
C ASN A 37 1.23 -6.40 18.35
N ASN A 38 1.56 -6.54 19.63
CA ASN A 38 2.80 -7.18 20.10
C ASN A 38 2.89 -8.67 19.71
N PHE A 39 1.78 -9.31 19.37
CA PHE A 39 1.70 -10.71 18.93
C PHE A 39 1.73 -10.86 17.41
N TYR A 40 1.90 -9.76 16.65
CA TYR A 40 1.93 -9.75 15.18
C TYR A 40 0.70 -10.40 14.52
N ASN A 41 -0.47 -10.28 15.15
CA ASN A 41 -1.69 -10.96 14.72
C ASN A 41 -2.08 -10.62 13.28
N SER A 42 -1.93 -9.37 12.85
CA SER A 42 -2.26 -9.00 11.47
C SER A 42 -1.29 -9.62 10.46
N ILE A 43 -0.02 -9.76 10.80
CA ILE A 43 0.99 -10.44 9.98
C ILE A 43 0.65 -11.92 9.90
N LEU A 44 0.49 -12.60 11.03
CA LEU A 44 0.16 -14.03 11.10
C LEU A 44 -1.12 -14.36 10.34
N GLN A 45 -2.21 -13.62 10.58
CA GLN A 45 -3.47 -13.80 9.84
C GLN A 45 -3.31 -13.67 8.31
N ASN A 46 -2.39 -12.83 7.84
CA ASN A 46 -2.13 -12.70 6.41
C ASN A 46 -1.27 -13.86 5.86
N LEU A 47 -0.30 -14.37 6.63
CA LEU A 47 0.55 -15.50 6.27
C LEU A 47 -0.25 -16.81 6.22
N ASP A 48 -0.99 -17.10 7.28
CA ASP A 48 -1.77 -18.33 7.43
C ASP A 48 -2.99 -18.41 6.50
N GLY A 49 -3.25 -17.33 5.74
CA GLY A 49 -4.39 -17.31 4.84
C GLY A 49 -5.75 -17.17 5.51
N ASN A 50 -5.80 -16.87 6.82
CA ASN A 50 -7.02 -16.77 7.61
C ASN A 50 -8.10 -15.94 6.91
N GLU A 51 -9.37 -16.33 7.10
CA GLU A 51 -10.51 -15.60 6.56
C GLU A 51 -10.63 -14.19 7.13
N LEU A 52 -10.30 -14.04 8.43
CA LEU A 52 -10.29 -12.74 9.11
C LEU A 52 -8.92 -12.11 8.96
N LYS A 53 -8.85 -11.01 8.23
CA LYS A 53 -7.62 -10.24 8.03
C LYS A 53 -7.85 -8.79 8.33
N LYS A 54 -6.93 -8.19 9.08
CA LYS A 54 -6.96 -6.77 9.37
C LYS A 54 -5.62 -6.14 9.02
N LYS A 55 -5.65 -4.97 8.39
CA LYS A 55 -4.46 -4.16 8.11
C LYS A 55 -4.74 -2.72 8.48
N ILE A 56 -3.88 -2.15 9.29
CA ILE A 56 -3.98 -0.76 9.73
C ILE A 56 -2.73 -0.03 9.27
N ARG A 57 -2.92 1.13 8.63
CA ARG A 57 -1.80 1.96 8.22
C ARG A 57 -2.12 3.44 8.30
N LEU A 58 -1.16 4.22 8.74
CA LEU A 58 -1.10 5.66 8.54
C LEU A 58 -0.52 5.90 7.14
N ARG A 59 -1.16 6.76 6.34
CA ARG A 59 -0.71 7.07 4.98
C ARG A 59 -0.66 8.57 4.73
N TRP A 60 0.37 9.01 4.00
CA TRP A 60 0.49 10.37 3.45
C TRP A 60 1.21 10.33 2.10
N TYR A 61 1.16 11.45 1.40
CA TYR A 61 1.77 11.59 0.08
C TYR A 61 2.87 12.64 0.08
N GLY A 62 3.85 12.49 -0.84
CA GLY A 62 4.92 13.45 -1.07
C GLY A 62 6.13 13.24 -0.17
N SER A 63 6.46 14.22 0.66
CA SER A 63 7.68 14.20 1.49
C SER A 63 7.80 12.96 2.37
N ASP A 64 9.03 12.47 2.52
CA ASP A 64 9.34 11.34 3.38
C ASP A 64 9.27 11.68 4.87
N LEU A 65 9.73 12.86 5.21
CA LEU A 65 9.90 13.31 6.61
C LEU A 65 8.76 14.20 7.11
N ASN A 66 8.00 14.81 6.22
CA ASN A 66 6.92 15.72 6.60
C ASN A 66 5.56 15.09 6.30
N ILE A 67 4.83 14.81 7.38
CA ILE A 67 3.47 14.31 7.29
C ILE A 67 2.54 15.49 7.00
N ASN A 68 1.88 15.44 5.85
CA ASN A 68 0.85 16.41 5.50
C ASN A 68 -0.38 15.67 4.95
N ASN A 69 -1.57 16.11 5.36
CA ASN A 69 -2.84 15.52 4.93
C ASN A 69 -2.87 13.98 5.09
N SER A 70 -2.40 13.50 6.23
CA SER A 70 -2.36 12.07 6.53
C SER A 70 -3.72 11.51 6.85
N PHE A 71 -3.86 10.22 6.64
CA PHE A 71 -5.06 9.48 7.00
C PHE A 71 -4.75 8.07 7.47
N LEU A 72 -5.56 7.60 8.40
CA LEU A 72 -5.54 6.21 8.85
C LEU A 72 -6.44 5.39 7.92
N GLU A 73 -5.89 4.34 7.35
CA GLU A 73 -6.65 3.34 6.60
C GLU A 73 -6.71 2.04 7.38
N ILE A 74 -7.95 1.56 7.57
CA ILE A 74 -8.24 0.27 8.16
C ILE A 74 -8.89 -0.58 7.08
N LYS A 75 -8.24 -1.67 6.71
CA LYS A 75 -8.80 -2.67 5.82
C LYS A 75 -9.04 -3.94 6.60
N SER A 76 -10.29 -4.36 6.67
CA SER A 76 -10.70 -5.66 7.23
C SER A 76 -11.28 -6.53 6.12
N LYS A 77 -11.01 -7.82 6.20
CA LYS A 77 -11.57 -8.83 5.30
C LYS A 77 -12.12 -9.96 6.15
N LYS A 78 -13.34 -10.43 5.83
CA LYS A 78 -13.95 -11.64 6.38
C LYS A 78 -14.45 -12.49 5.22
N GLY A 79 -13.80 -13.63 4.99
CA GLY A 79 -14.04 -14.44 3.80
C GLY A 79 -13.82 -13.63 2.51
N ILE A 80 -14.86 -13.48 1.71
CA ILE A 80 -14.84 -12.71 0.45
C ILE A 80 -15.13 -11.21 0.67
N VAL A 81 -15.78 -10.85 1.78
CA VAL A 81 -16.19 -9.46 2.07
C VAL A 81 -15.00 -8.63 2.55
N SER A 82 -14.76 -7.50 1.91
CA SER A 82 -13.70 -6.57 2.27
C SER A 82 -14.29 -5.20 2.58
N GLN A 83 -13.97 -4.66 3.75
CA GLN A 83 -14.33 -3.30 4.14
C GLN A 83 -13.08 -2.44 4.24
N LYS A 84 -13.20 -1.18 3.82
CA LYS A 84 -12.16 -0.17 3.95
C LYS A 84 -12.73 1.06 4.65
N ARG A 85 -12.13 1.44 5.79
CA ARG A 85 -12.42 2.69 6.50
C ARG A 85 -11.23 3.63 6.35
N LYS A 86 -11.51 4.88 6.01
CA LYS A 86 -10.52 5.96 5.92
C LYS A 86 -10.87 7.05 6.94
N ILE A 87 -9.90 7.45 7.74
CA ILE A 87 -10.04 8.47 8.79
C ILE A 87 -8.98 9.53 8.52
N ASN A 88 -9.41 10.73 8.15
CA ASN A 88 -8.49 11.84 7.93
C ASN A 88 -7.97 12.35 9.29
N LEU A 89 -6.66 12.53 9.36
CA LEU A 89 -5.99 13.12 10.51
C LEU A 89 -5.66 14.57 10.17
N LYS A 90 -5.87 15.46 11.14
CA LYS A 90 -5.70 16.92 10.94
C LYS A 90 -4.24 17.37 11.13
N GLU A 91 -3.28 16.48 10.98
CA GLU A 91 -1.85 16.81 11.10
C GLU A 91 -1.41 17.58 9.85
N LYS A 92 -0.91 18.82 10.05
CA LYS A 92 -0.40 19.67 8.99
C LYS A 92 1.11 19.87 9.17
N ASN A 93 1.89 19.61 8.11
CA ASN A 93 3.34 19.87 8.04
C ASN A 93 4.14 19.43 9.28
N SER A 94 3.76 18.29 9.84
CA SER A 94 4.40 17.77 11.05
C SER A 94 5.57 16.88 10.68
N LYS A 95 6.75 17.16 11.25
CA LYS A 95 7.94 16.32 11.05
C LYS A 95 7.71 14.93 11.65
N LEU A 96 7.95 13.90 10.84
CA LEU A 96 7.88 12.51 11.29
C LEU A 96 8.93 12.25 12.36
N ASN A 97 8.49 12.04 13.58
CA ASN A 97 9.33 11.72 14.73
C ASN A 97 8.56 10.86 15.75
N GLN A 98 9.27 10.40 16.77
CA GLN A 98 8.71 9.57 17.82
C GLN A 98 7.52 10.22 18.55
N ILE A 99 7.61 11.51 18.85
CA ILE A 99 6.57 12.27 19.55
C ILE A 99 5.27 12.28 18.74
N LEU A 100 5.39 12.59 17.44
CA LEU A 100 4.23 12.62 16.54
C LEU A 100 3.57 11.23 16.43
N LEU A 101 4.33 10.16 16.28
CA LEU A 101 3.78 8.81 16.20
C LEU A 101 3.05 8.39 17.46
N LYS A 102 3.60 8.71 18.64
CA LYS A 102 2.92 8.48 19.93
C LYS A 102 1.63 9.29 20.03
N LYS A 103 1.66 10.58 19.67
CA LYS A 103 0.47 11.46 19.65
C LYS A 103 -0.62 10.92 18.74
N ILE A 104 -0.29 10.50 17.53
CA ILE A 104 -1.23 9.91 16.56
C ILE A 104 -1.86 8.66 17.15
N GLN A 105 -1.08 7.76 17.75
CA GLN A 105 -1.60 6.54 18.36
C GLN A 105 -2.55 6.83 19.53
N ILE A 106 -2.20 7.75 20.41
CA ILE A 106 -3.08 8.16 21.52
C ILE A 106 -4.40 8.71 20.99
N ASN A 107 -4.35 9.55 19.96
CA ASN A 107 -5.55 10.11 19.33
C ASN A 107 -6.43 9.03 18.67
N ILE A 108 -5.82 8.03 18.06
CA ILE A 108 -6.53 6.87 17.49
C ILE A 108 -7.21 6.07 18.61
N LEU A 109 -6.51 5.76 19.69
CA LEU A 109 -7.04 5.00 20.82
C LEU A 109 -8.18 5.74 21.53
N LYS A 110 -8.06 7.05 21.74
CA LYS A 110 -9.13 7.87 22.33
C LYS A 110 -10.40 7.84 21.49
N LYS A 111 -10.28 7.89 20.18
CA LYS A 111 -11.43 7.92 19.26
C LYS A 111 -12.00 6.53 18.96
N TYR A 112 -11.18 5.50 19.08
CA TYR A 112 -11.52 4.12 18.75
C TYR A 112 -10.96 3.17 19.81
N PRO A 113 -11.55 3.12 21.02
CA PRO A 113 -11.03 2.35 22.16
C PRO A 113 -10.97 0.84 21.89
N ASN A 114 -11.80 0.32 20.99
CA ASN A 114 -11.76 -1.08 20.52
C ASN A 114 -10.58 -1.38 19.56
N PHE A 115 -9.76 -0.39 19.26
CA PHE A 115 -8.47 -0.58 18.61
C PHE A 115 -7.47 -1.00 19.71
N PHE A 116 -7.37 -2.30 19.95
CA PHE A 116 -6.33 -2.86 20.79
C PHE A 116 -4.97 -2.27 20.41
N VAL A 117 -4.12 -2.08 21.42
CA VAL A 117 -2.78 -1.47 21.29
C VAL A 117 -2.08 -1.96 20.03
N GLN A 118 -2.03 -1.08 19.04
CA GLN A 118 -1.37 -1.33 17.78
C GLN A 118 -0.14 -0.45 17.72
N ASN A 119 1.03 -1.07 17.63
CA ASN A 119 2.30 -0.36 17.55
C ASN A 119 2.70 -0.13 16.09
N PRO A 120 3.35 0.98 15.76
CA PRO A 120 3.93 1.16 14.44
C PRO A 120 5.11 0.19 14.30
N LEU A 121 5.09 -0.66 13.27
CA LEU A 121 6.10 -1.69 13.03
C LEU A 121 7.05 -1.35 11.91
N THR A 122 6.53 -0.85 10.81
CA THR A 122 7.32 -0.63 9.61
C THR A 122 6.80 0.54 8.80
N LYS A 123 7.72 1.27 8.21
CA LYS A 123 7.45 2.31 7.23
C LYS A 123 7.75 1.77 5.83
N VAL A 124 6.82 1.95 4.93
CA VAL A 124 6.94 1.58 3.52
C VAL A 124 6.78 2.81 2.66
N ARG A 125 7.73 3.05 1.77
CA ARG A 125 7.72 4.15 0.83
C ARG A 125 7.89 3.63 -0.60
N TYR A 126 7.18 4.22 -1.56
CA TYR A 126 7.30 3.89 -2.97
C TYR A 126 6.78 5.02 -3.86
N ASN A 127 7.27 5.08 -5.08
CA ASN A 127 6.74 5.98 -6.10
C ASN A 127 5.65 5.25 -6.90
N ARG A 128 4.48 5.89 -7.09
CA ARG A 128 3.32 5.29 -7.76
C ARG A 128 2.91 6.08 -8.98
N THR A 129 2.85 5.39 -10.13
CA THR A 129 2.18 5.86 -11.34
C THR A 129 0.77 5.27 -11.39
N TYR A 130 -0.20 6.06 -11.83
CA TYR A 130 -1.62 5.70 -11.88
C TYR A 130 -2.10 5.69 -13.31
N PHE A 131 -2.77 4.62 -13.70
CA PHE A 131 -3.35 4.46 -15.03
C PHE A 131 -4.85 4.20 -14.93
N VAL A 132 -5.56 4.66 -15.93
CA VAL A 132 -6.97 4.39 -16.12
C VAL A 132 -7.22 3.99 -17.58
N SER A 133 -8.06 2.96 -17.79
CA SER A 133 -8.47 2.55 -19.13
C SER A 133 -9.38 3.60 -19.77
N LYS A 134 -9.47 3.60 -21.10
CA LYS A 134 -10.28 4.54 -21.86
C LYS A 134 -11.74 4.63 -21.39
N ASN A 135 -12.32 3.52 -20.97
CA ASN A 135 -13.70 3.45 -20.45
C ASN A 135 -13.82 3.71 -18.93
N ASN A 136 -12.73 4.05 -18.23
CA ASN A 136 -12.65 4.28 -16.80
C ASN A 136 -13.00 3.07 -15.87
N ASN A 137 -13.25 1.89 -16.42
CA ASN A 137 -13.69 0.72 -15.65
C ASN A 137 -12.54 -0.06 -15.02
N ILE A 138 -11.33 0.07 -15.59
CA ILE A 138 -10.14 -0.64 -15.15
C ILE A 138 -9.08 0.39 -14.77
N ARG A 139 -8.47 0.21 -13.61
CA ARG A 139 -7.35 1.01 -13.13
C ARG A 139 -6.13 0.12 -12.97
N ALA A 140 -4.98 0.65 -13.34
CA ALA A 140 -3.71 0.00 -13.05
C ALA A 140 -2.80 0.95 -12.26
N THR A 141 -1.90 0.40 -11.46
CA THR A 141 -0.86 1.18 -10.79
C THR A 141 0.47 0.45 -10.87
N ILE A 142 1.53 1.20 -11.14
CA ILE A 142 2.92 0.72 -11.01
C ILE A 142 3.54 1.37 -9.77
N ASP A 143 3.98 0.55 -8.83
CA ASP A 143 4.75 0.97 -7.66
C ASP A 143 6.22 0.60 -7.89
N LYS A 144 7.11 1.60 -7.91
CA LYS A 144 8.56 1.42 -8.06
C LYS A 144 9.34 2.10 -6.93
N ASN A 145 10.64 1.81 -6.83
CA ASN A 145 11.50 2.36 -5.78
C ASN A 145 10.93 2.09 -4.39
N ILE A 146 10.53 0.84 -4.16
CA ILE A 146 9.91 0.42 -2.91
C ILE A 146 10.99 0.27 -1.86
N SER A 147 10.83 0.94 -0.73
CA SER A 147 11.72 0.84 0.42
C SER A 147 10.96 0.55 1.70
N TYR A 148 11.64 -0.15 2.59
CA TYR A 148 11.13 -0.60 3.88
C TYR A 148 12.08 -0.14 4.99
N GLN A 149 11.54 0.41 6.08
CA GLN A 149 12.27 0.79 7.27
C GLN A 149 11.58 0.21 8.50
N LYS A 150 12.29 -0.44 9.39
CA LYS A 150 11.74 -0.92 10.66
C LYS A 150 11.43 0.26 11.56
N ILE A 151 10.48 0.08 12.46
CA ILE A 151 10.14 1.07 13.50
C ILE A 151 10.27 0.37 14.86
N ASN A 152 11.22 0.82 15.66
CA ASN A 152 11.47 0.33 16.97
C ASN A 152 11.16 1.42 18.00
N ASN A 153 10.29 1.14 18.97
CA ASN A 153 9.89 2.09 19.99
C ASN A 153 9.49 3.47 19.41
N TYR A 154 8.66 3.48 18.36
CA TYR A 154 8.19 4.67 17.60
C TYR A 154 9.30 5.45 16.88
N LYS A 155 10.52 4.95 16.83
CA LYS A 155 11.62 5.54 16.07
C LYS A 155 11.79 4.78 14.77
N VAL A 156 11.76 5.50 13.65
CA VAL A 156 12.06 4.93 12.33
C VAL A 156 13.55 4.68 12.23
N ASP A 157 13.95 3.48 11.88
CA ASP A 157 15.35 3.11 11.71
C ASP A 157 15.98 3.88 10.53
N VAL A 158 17.26 4.17 10.64
CA VAL A 158 18.03 4.88 9.60
C VAL A 158 18.23 3.97 8.38
N GLY A 159 18.41 2.67 8.60
CA GLY A 159 18.60 1.69 7.54
C GLY A 159 17.32 1.46 6.75
N SER A 160 17.47 1.43 5.42
CA SER A 160 16.37 1.10 4.51
C SER A 160 16.70 -0.16 3.72
N PHE A 161 15.76 -1.07 3.63
CA PHE A 161 15.81 -2.19 2.69
C PHE A 161 15.04 -1.80 1.42
N TYR A 162 15.64 -2.04 0.25
CA TYR A 162 15.05 -1.71 -1.04
C TYR A 162 14.59 -2.98 -1.77
N ASP A 163 13.37 -2.97 -2.28
CA ASP A 163 12.87 -4.03 -3.16
C ASP A 163 13.30 -3.73 -4.60
N SER A 164 14.05 -4.63 -5.22
CA SER A 164 14.48 -4.53 -6.61
C SER A 164 13.32 -4.72 -7.61
N ASN A 165 12.13 -5.03 -7.13
CA ASN A 165 10.97 -5.26 -7.96
C ASN A 165 10.03 -4.06 -7.96
N LEU A 166 9.36 -3.87 -9.09
CA LEU A 166 8.13 -3.08 -9.16
C LEU A 166 6.90 -3.96 -8.90
N VAL A 167 5.81 -3.32 -8.51
CA VAL A 167 4.51 -3.98 -8.30
C VAL A 167 3.49 -3.38 -9.23
N LEU A 168 2.98 -4.17 -10.16
CA LEU A 168 1.83 -3.84 -11.00
C LEU A 168 0.56 -4.38 -10.34
N GLU A 169 -0.44 -3.53 -10.16
CA GLU A 169 -1.74 -3.88 -9.57
C GLU A 169 -2.87 -3.40 -10.47
N PHE A 170 -3.81 -4.30 -10.80
CA PHE A 170 -5.05 -3.98 -11.49
C PHE A 170 -6.22 -3.94 -10.52
N LYS A 171 -7.15 -3.02 -10.75
CA LYS A 171 -8.40 -2.88 -10.01
C LYS A 171 -9.56 -2.68 -10.96
N TYR A 172 -10.54 -3.56 -10.85
CA TYR A 172 -11.73 -3.59 -11.68
C TYR A 172 -12.87 -4.29 -10.93
N ASN A 173 -14.10 -4.11 -11.39
CA ASN A 173 -15.24 -4.88 -10.89
C ASN A 173 -15.21 -6.30 -11.45
N THR A 174 -15.78 -7.25 -10.71
CA THR A 174 -15.77 -8.69 -11.05
C THR A 174 -16.36 -8.99 -12.43
N GLU A 175 -17.28 -8.17 -12.92
CA GLU A 175 -17.84 -8.28 -14.28
C GLU A 175 -16.79 -8.16 -15.41
N TYR A 176 -15.66 -7.48 -15.14
CA TYR A 176 -14.55 -7.34 -16.09
C TYR A 176 -13.48 -8.42 -15.96
N ASP A 177 -13.64 -9.42 -15.06
CA ASP A 177 -12.56 -10.38 -14.76
C ASP A 177 -12.12 -11.17 -16.00
N ASN A 178 -13.06 -11.69 -16.77
CA ASN A 178 -12.76 -12.43 -18.02
C ASN A 178 -12.06 -11.52 -19.03
N TYR A 179 -12.60 -10.31 -19.26
CA TYR A 179 -12.00 -9.34 -20.18
C TYR A 179 -10.57 -8.99 -19.78
N VAL A 180 -10.34 -8.75 -18.49
CA VAL A 180 -8.99 -8.42 -17.98
C VAL A 180 -8.05 -9.60 -18.14
N ARG A 181 -8.46 -10.82 -17.81
CA ARG A 181 -7.62 -12.01 -17.94
C ARG A 181 -7.22 -12.28 -19.40
N ASP A 182 -8.16 -12.14 -20.32
CA ASP A 182 -7.87 -12.37 -21.74
C ASP A 182 -6.87 -11.36 -22.31
N ASN A 183 -7.00 -10.10 -21.95
CA ASN A 183 -6.09 -9.06 -22.41
C ASN A 183 -4.76 -9.01 -21.65
N LEU A 184 -4.67 -9.58 -20.46
CA LEU A 184 -3.40 -9.71 -19.73
C LEU A 184 -2.50 -10.83 -20.25
N LYS A 185 -3.00 -11.76 -21.05
CA LYS A 185 -2.19 -12.82 -21.68
C LYS A 185 -1.07 -12.24 -22.52
N ASP A 186 -1.34 -11.11 -23.18
CA ASP A 186 -0.36 -10.41 -24.02
C ASP A 186 0.76 -9.72 -23.20
N ILE A 187 0.54 -9.48 -21.92
CA ILE A 187 1.51 -8.84 -21.01
C ILE A 187 2.35 -9.89 -20.30
N SER A 188 2.57 -11.05 -20.75
CA SER A 188 3.52 -12.11 -20.25
C SER A 188 3.88 -12.07 -18.76
N LEU A 189 2.97 -11.62 -17.88
CA LEU A 189 3.21 -11.44 -16.45
C LEU A 189 2.45 -12.47 -15.63
N ARG A 190 3.18 -13.18 -14.76
CA ARG A 190 2.57 -14.12 -13.83
C ARG A 190 1.91 -13.40 -12.67
N LEU A 191 0.63 -13.74 -12.39
CA LEU A 191 -0.09 -13.26 -11.21
C LEU A 191 0.52 -13.82 -9.93
N ASN A 192 0.84 -12.93 -9.00
CA ASN A 192 1.40 -13.27 -7.70
C ASN A 192 0.66 -12.54 -6.57
N LYS A 193 0.50 -13.21 -5.43
CA LYS A 193 0.08 -12.52 -4.21
C LYS A 193 1.21 -11.61 -3.74
N ASN A 194 0.91 -10.33 -3.53
CA ASN A 194 1.88 -9.38 -3.02
C ASN A 194 1.29 -8.53 -1.89
N SER A 195 2.04 -8.40 -0.81
CA SER A 195 1.67 -7.55 0.31
C SER A 195 2.90 -6.79 0.81
N LYS A 196 2.95 -5.49 0.53
CA LYS A 196 4.03 -4.62 1.01
C LYS A 196 4.21 -4.67 2.53
N PHE A 197 3.10 -4.88 3.28
CA PHE A 197 3.15 -5.06 4.73
C PHE A 197 3.90 -6.33 5.13
N ILE A 198 3.59 -7.45 4.50
CA ILE A 198 4.27 -8.73 4.77
C ILE A 198 5.74 -8.64 4.34
N ASN A 199 6.00 -8.14 3.12
CA ASN A 199 7.37 -8.00 2.61
C ASN A 199 8.25 -7.09 3.46
N SER A 200 7.66 -6.15 4.21
CA SER A 200 8.41 -5.23 5.07
C SER A 200 8.80 -5.83 6.41
N PHE A 201 8.30 -7.01 6.74
CA PHE A 201 8.61 -7.70 7.99
C PHE A 201 9.80 -8.65 7.84
N PHE A 202 9.94 -9.25 6.67
CA PHE A 202 11.06 -10.13 6.29
C PHE A 202 12.15 -9.35 5.55
#